data_7bf884d7bb36d025fef50a8538dcc787
#
_entry.id   7bf884d7bb36d025fef50a8538dcc787
#
_cell.length_a   1.000
_cell.length_b   1.000
_cell.length_c   1.000
_cell.angle_alpha   90.00
_cell.angle_beta   90.00
_cell.angle_gamma   90.00
#
_symmetry.space_group_name_H-M   'P 1'
#
loop_
_entity.id
_entity.type
_entity.pdbx_description
1 polymer ?
#
loop_
_entity_poly.entity_id
_entity_poly.type
_entity_poly.pdbx_seq_one_letter_code
_entity_poly.pdbx_strand_id
1 'polypeptide(L)'
;MPFNHLFVLLNLYPDKPWDWDWISENPSIDWDIVQANPSWPWKWKYLSINPNITWDIVQANPSWPWDYNWLSENPNITWDIVKSNPDKQWGWFCLTQNSNITMEIIQDNPDKPWVWAAVSRNPNITMDIVKDNPDKPWVWDRLSSNPNITMDIVKDNPDKPWDWYRLSEHLNITWRVVKDNPDKPWDWYRLSEHPNITMDIVFDNPDKPWDWDGLSQNPNITMDIVKSNPDKPWDWDGLSHNPNITMDIVKSNPDKPWDWGEISLNPNITMDIVKSNPDKSWDWGCLSKNKFDRYNSDVKIQRFYREYNFKTKHQKEFRNVLNELRCKPELGDLYFQGKEEFEAAVLEARVKND
;
A
#
# COMPACT_ATOMS: atom_id res chain seq x y z
N MET A 1 -0.43 4.31 26.14
CA MET A 1 -0.26 3.53 24.90
C MET A 1 -1.52 3.72 24.08
N PRO A 2 -1.44 3.95 22.78
CA PRO A 2 -2.64 3.92 21.93
C PRO A 2 -3.30 2.55 22.06
N PHE A 3 -4.62 2.53 22.02
CA PHE A 3 -5.40 1.31 22.19
C PHE A 3 -5.17 0.38 20.99
N ASN A 4 -4.60 -0.80 21.22
CA ASN A 4 -4.28 -1.76 20.16
C ASN A 4 -5.43 -2.73 19.93
N HIS A 5 -6.17 -2.51 18.87
CA HIS A 5 -7.37 -3.26 18.53
C HIS A 5 -7.08 -4.71 18.16
N LEU A 6 -6.00 -4.98 17.41
CA LEU A 6 -5.59 -6.35 17.06
C LEU A 6 -5.25 -7.14 18.32
N PHE A 7 -4.46 -6.56 19.23
CA PHE A 7 -4.10 -7.20 20.50
C PHE A 7 -5.33 -7.55 21.35
N VAL A 8 -6.34 -6.65 21.38
CA VAL A 8 -7.61 -6.92 22.07
C VAL A 8 -8.35 -8.09 21.43
N LEU A 9 -8.42 -8.16 20.09
CA LEU A 9 -9.08 -9.29 19.41
C LEU A 9 -8.37 -10.61 19.65
N LEU A 10 -7.03 -10.63 19.63
CA LEU A 10 -6.23 -11.83 19.94
C LEU A 10 -6.55 -12.38 21.34
N ASN A 11 -6.72 -11.49 22.33
CA ASN A 11 -7.09 -11.90 23.69
C ASN A 11 -8.56 -12.32 23.82
N LEU A 12 -9.47 -11.70 23.07
CA LEU A 12 -10.90 -12.06 23.10
C LEU A 12 -11.20 -13.39 22.38
N TYR A 13 -10.43 -13.71 21.37
CA TYR A 13 -10.64 -14.88 20.50
C TYR A 13 -9.37 -15.71 20.33
N PRO A 14 -8.73 -16.20 21.43
CA PRO A 14 -7.43 -16.87 21.37
C PRO A 14 -7.46 -18.19 20.61
N ASP A 15 -8.62 -18.87 20.57
CA ASP A 15 -8.80 -20.17 19.92
C ASP A 15 -9.13 -20.07 18.42
N LYS A 16 -9.19 -18.86 17.87
CA LYS A 16 -9.44 -18.70 16.43
C LYS A 16 -8.17 -18.98 15.62
N PRO A 17 -8.32 -19.44 14.36
CA PRO A 17 -7.20 -19.78 13.50
C PRO A 17 -6.49 -18.53 12.94
N TRP A 18 -5.86 -17.79 13.85
CA TRP A 18 -5.04 -16.64 13.49
C TRP A 18 -3.82 -17.03 12.67
N ASP A 19 -3.47 -16.25 11.67
CA ASP A 19 -2.22 -16.40 10.93
C ASP A 19 -1.09 -15.64 11.61
N TRP A 20 -0.22 -16.37 12.30
CA TRP A 20 0.89 -15.80 13.06
C TRP A 20 2.02 -15.25 12.20
N ASP A 21 2.11 -15.61 10.94
CA ASP A 21 3.02 -14.99 10.00
C ASP A 21 2.61 -13.52 9.81
N TRP A 22 1.34 -13.28 9.47
CA TRP A 22 0.78 -11.94 9.32
C TRP A 22 0.70 -11.15 10.62
N ILE A 23 0.36 -11.78 11.75
CA ILE A 23 0.35 -11.10 13.05
C ILE A 23 1.75 -10.61 13.40
N SER A 24 2.79 -11.42 13.20
CA SER A 24 4.16 -11.06 13.55
C SER A 24 4.68 -9.88 12.72
N GLU A 25 4.28 -9.77 11.46
CA GLU A 25 4.62 -8.66 10.57
C GLU A 25 3.74 -7.42 10.78
N ASN A 26 2.56 -7.59 11.40
CA ASN A 26 1.57 -6.53 11.50
C ASN A 26 2.13 -5.33 12.28
N PRO A 27 2.12 -4.09 11.70
CA PRO A 27 2.65 -2.90 12.35
C PRO A 27 1.87 -2.46 13.60
N SER A 28 0.71 -3.06 13.88
CA SER A 28 0.02 -2.87 15.16
C SER A 28 0.70 -3.64 16.30
N ILE A 29 1.55 -4.62 16.01
CA ILE A 29 2.30 -5.37 17.02
C ILE A 29 3.62 -4.66 17.32
N ASP A 30 3.76 -4.17 18.53
CA ASP A 30 4.98 -3.58 19.05
C ASP A 30 5.82 -4.57 19.90
N TRP A 31 7.03 -4.15 20.26
CA TRP A 31 7.93 -5.00 21.04
C TRP A 31 7.41 -5.29 22.45
N ASP A 32 6.69 -4.38 23.07
CA ASP A 32 6.13 -4.54 24.41
C ASP A 32 5.11 -5.70 24.43
N ILE A 33 4.28 -5.82 23.38
CA ILE A 33 3.34 -6.93 23.20
C ILE A 33 4.10 -8.25 23.07
N VAL A 34 5.16 -8.28 22.25
CA VAL A 34 5.97 -9.50 22.05
C VAL A 34 6.62 -9.95 23.38
N GLN A 35 7.22 -9.02 24.12
CA GLN A 35 7.86 -9.32 25.40
C GLN A 35 6.86 -9.77 26.48
N ALA A 36 5.66 -9.17 26.49
CA ALA A 36 4.61 -9.53 27.45
C ALA A 36 3.99 -10.91 27.17
N ASN A 37 4.12 -11.42 25.94
CA ASN A 37 3.50 -12.67 25.50
C ASN A 37 4.53 -13.62 24.85
N PRO A 38 5.58 -14.04 25.54
CA PRO A 38 6.68 -14.83 24.96
C PRO A 38 6.26 -16.27 24.60
N SER A 39 5.14 -16.74 25.12
CA SER A 39 4.57 -18.05 24.81
C SER A 39 3.72 -18.08 23.54
N TRP A 40 3.40 -16.95 22.97
CA TRP A 40 2.67 -16.88 21.72
C TRP A 40 3.53 -17.41 20.56
N PRO A 41 2.93 -18.02 19.52
CA PRO A 41 3.69 -18.68 18.45
C PRO A 41 4.26 -17.69 17.43
N TRP A 42 4.99 -16.68 17.92
CA TRP A 42 5.64 -15.66 17.12
C TRP A 42 6.50 -16.24 16.00
N LYS A 43 6.43 -15.63 14.84
CA LYS A 43 7.24 -15.99 13.67
C LYS A 43 8.41 -15.01 13.54
N TRP A 44 9.55 -15.40 14.03
CA TRP A 44 10.75 -14.55 14.13
C TRP A 44 11.20 -13.96 12.79
N LYS A 45 11.05 -14.73 11.72
CA LYS A 45 11.24 -14.27 10.35
C LYS A 45 10.42 -12.99 10.09
N TYR A 46 9.14 -13.00 10.39
CA TYR A 46 8.22 -11.89 10.15
C TYR A 46 8.30 -10.79 11.21
N LEU A 47 8.63 -11.13 12.47
CA LEU A 47 8.98 -10.14 13.47
C LEU A 47 10.22 -9.34 13.06
N SER A 48 11.21 -9.97 12.43
CA SER A 48 12.43 -9.30 12.00
C SER A 48 12.18 -8.18 10.98
N ILE A 49 11.16 -8.31 10.11
CA ILE A 49 10.78 -7.25 9.16
C ILE A 49 9.79 -6.24 9.75
N ASN A 50 9.18 -6.53 10.89
CA ASN A 50 8.19 -5.65 11.51
C ASN A 50 8.80 -4.26 11.76
N PRO A 51 8.14 -3.16 11.30
CA PRO A 51 8.71 -1.81 11.40
C PRO A 51 8.85 -1.29 12.84
N ASN A 52 8.21 -1.93 13.83
CA ASN A 52 8.39 -1.59 15.24
C ASN A 52 9.62 -2.25 15.88
N ILE A 53 10.29 -3.16 15.17
CA ILE A 53 11.55 -3.75 15.62
C ILE A 53 12.70 -2.86 15.16
N THR A 54 13.33 -2.19 16.12
CA THR A 54 14.49 -1.35 15.88
C THR A 54 15.81 -2.12 16.11
N TRP A 55 16.92 -1.58 15.59
CA TRP A 55 18.23 -2.18 15.84
C TRP A 55 18.58 -2.25 17.35
N ASP A 56 18.18 -1.25 18.14
CA ASP A 56 18.41 -1.24 19.59
C ASP A 56 17.68 -2.41 20.27
N ILE A 57 16.46 -2.75 19.82
CA ILE A 57 15.72 -3.92 20.31
C ILE A 57 16.49 -5.20 19.98
N VAL A 58 17.00 -5.33 18.77
CA VAL A 58 17.78 -6.51 18.33
C VAL A 58 19.06 -6.66 19.16
N GLN A 59 19.79 -5.56 19.39
CA GLN A 59 21.03 -5.56 20.18
C GLN A 59 20.78 -5.85 21.67
N ALA A 60 19.71 -5.31 22.24
CA ALA A 60 19.34 -5.55 23.63
C ALA A 60 18.84 -6.99 23.88
N ASN A 61 18.47 -7.71 22.82
CA ASN A 61 17.88 -9.05 22.91
C ASN A 61 18.59 -10.07 21.98
N PRO A 62 19.89 -10.29 22.11
CA PRO A 62 20.70 -11.09 21.19
C PRO A 62 20.42 -12.60 21.26
N SER A 63 19.76 -13.05 22.32
CA SER A 63 19.39 -14.47 22.52
C SER A 63 18.13 -14.88 21.74
N TRP A 64 17.38 -13.92 21.21
CA TRP A 64 16.21 -14.22 20.42
C TRP A 64 16.60 -14.56 18.96
N PRO A 65 15.84 -15.46 18.29
CA PRO A 65 16.24 -15.99 16.98
C PRO A 65 15.92 -15.03 15.83
N TRP A 66 16.56 -13.85 15.85
CA TRP A 66 16.43 -12.85 14.79
C TRP A 66 16.87 -13.39 13.44
N ASP A 67 16.07 -13.17 12.40
CA ASP A 67 16.42 -13.52 11.03
C ASP A 67 17.08 -12.32 10.33
N TYR A 68 18.40 -12.34 10.21
CA TYR A 68 19.17 -11.23 9.62
C TYR A 68 18.92 -11.06 8.12
N ASN A 69 18.49 -12.11 7.41
CA ASN A 69 18.10 -11.96 6.02
C ASN A 69 16.85 -11.09 5.90
N TRP A 70 15.85 -11.28 6.80
CA TRP A 70 14.63 -10.48 6.84
C TRP A 70 14.81 -9.14 7.55
N LEU A 71 15.70 -9.05 8.55
CA LEU A 71 16.12 -7.77 9.13
C LEU A 71 16.71 -6.84 8.05
N SER A 72 17.36 -7.37 7.03
CA SER A 72 17.91 -6.58 5.93
C SER A 72 16.85 -5.75 5.16
N GLU A 73 15.59 -6.17 5.17
CA GLU A 73 14.47 -5.43 4.57
C GLU A 73 13.83 -4.44 5.54
N ASN A 74 14.10 -4.59 6.85
CA ASN A 74 13.50 -3.74 7.88
C ASN A 74 13.92 -2.27 7.67
N PRO A 75 12.97 -1.30 7.66
CA PRO A 75 13.27 0.11 7.42
C PRO A 75 14.18 0.76 8.49
N ASN A 76 14.32 0.14 9.67
CA ASN A 76 15.22 0.61 10.73
C ASN A 76 16.69 0.16 10.55
N ILE A 77 16.98 -0.69 9.55
CA ILE A 77 18.34 -1.13 9.27
C ILE A 77 18.99 -0.18 8.25
N THR A 78 20.03 0.49 8.67
CA THR A 78 20.82 1.41 7.84
C THR A 78 22.12 0.76 7.37
N TRP A 79 22.77 1.36 6.36
CA TRP A 79 24.08 0.89 5.89
C TRP A 79 25.15 0.92 7.02
N ASP A 80 25.12 1.89 7.92
CA ASP A 80 26.08 1.97 9.03
C ASP A 80 25.89 0.81 10.01
N ILE A 81 24.67 0.35 10.27
CA ILE A 81 24.40 -0.85 11.06
C ILE A 81 25.01 -2.08 10.38
N VAL A 82 24.78 -2.25 9.08
CA VAL A 82 25.30 -3.39 8.30
C VAL A 82 26.83 -3.39 8.33
N LYS A 83 27.44 -2.24 8.07
CA LYS A 83 28.90 -2.05 8.04
C LYS A 83 29.58 -2.32 9.38
N SER A 84 28.90 -1.94 10.47
CA SER A 84 29.39 -2.15 11.85
C SER A 84 29.16 -3.57 12.36
N ASN A 85 28.38 -4.39 11.64
CA ASN A 85 28.06 -5.78 12.02
C ASN A 85 28.31 -6.75 10.85
N PRO A 86 29.53 -6.85 10.33
CA PRO A 86 29.87 -7.65 9.13
C PRO A 86 29.80 -9.16 9.37
N ASP A 87 29.76 -9.59 10.62
CA ASP A 87 29.63 -11.00 11.04
C ASP A 87 28.20 -11.54 10.91
N LYS A 88 27.21 -10.66 10.73
CA LYS A 88 25.81 -11.05 10.59
C LYS A 88 25.49 -11.53 9.17
N GLN A 89 24.57 -12.48 9.06
CA GLN A 89 24.16 -13.06 7.78
C GLN A 89 23.10 -12.17 7.08
N TRP A 90 23.53 -10.96 6.66
CA TRP A 90 22.66 -10.03 5.95
C TRP A 90 22.18 -10.60 4.61
N GLY A 91 20.90 -10.44 4.32
CA GLY A 91 20.29 -10.81 3.04
C GLY A 91 20.51 -9.74 1.97
N TRP A 92 21.46 -9.97 1.08
CA TRP A 92 21.85 -8.96 0.07
C TRP A 92 20.72 -8.57 -0.89
N PHE A 93 19.83 -9.49 -1.22
CA PHE A 93 18.65 -9.16 -2.01
C PHE A 93 17.73 -8.17 -1.26
N CYS A 94 17.35 -8.49 -0.02
CA CYS A 94 16.52 -7.66 0.84
C CYS A 94 17.19 -6.32 1.16
N LEU A 95 18.51 -6.35 1.47
CA LEU A 95 19.28 -5.14 1.74
C LEU A 95 19.31 -4.20 0.52
N THR A 96 19.48 -4.74 -0.68
CA THR A 96 19.49 -3.95 -1.90
C THR A 96 18.16 -3.25 -2.17
N GLN A 97 17.04 -3.82 -1.73
CA GLN A 97 15.71 -3.19 -1.82
C GLN A 97 15.43 -2.17 -0.72
N ASN A 98 16.21 -2.22 0.38
CA ASN A 98 16.00 -1.34 1.51
C ASN A 98 16.15 0.14 1.11
N SER A 99 15.18 0.97 1.48
CA SER A 99 15.16 2.40 1.15
C SER A 99 16.32 3.22 1.75
N ASN A 100 17.07 2.66 2.70
CA ASN A 100 18.27 3.27 3.25
C ASN A 100 19.52 3.04 2.37
N ILE A 101 19.43 2.22 1.31
CA ILE A 101 20.54 1.96 0.38
C ILE A 101 20.39 2.89 -0.83
N THR A 102 21.40 3.71 -1.04
CA THR A 102 21.49 4.68 -2.15
C THR A 102 22.49 4.21 -3.21
N MET A 103 22.46 4.82 -4.39
CA MET A 103 23.46 4.54 -5.44
C MET A 103 24.89 4.88 -4.99
N GLU A 104 25.07 5.92 -4.17
CA GLU A 104 26.38 6.28 -3.60
C GLU A 104 26.93 5.14 -2.73
N ILE A 105 26.11 4.56 -1.85
CA ILE A 105 26.51 3.40 -1.04
C ILE A 105 26.92 2.23 -1.93
N ILE A 106 26.20 1.96 -3.01
CA ILE A 106 26.51 0.89 -3.96
C ILE A 106 27.84 1.14 -4.68
N GLN A 107 28.09 2.38 -5.12
CA GLN A 107 29.32 2.79 -5.80
C GLN A 107 30.55 2.75 -4.88
N ASP A 108 30.38 3.17 -3.62
CA ASP A 108 31.45 3.17 -2.61
C ASP A 108 31.80 1.75 -2.12
N ASN A 109 30.92 0.76 -2.38
CA ASN A 109 31.08 -0.62 -1.92
C ASN A 109 30.90 -1.62 -3.10
N PRO A 110 31.70 -1.52 -4.17
CA PRO A 110 31.52 -2.33 -5.39
C PRO A 110 31.85 -3.82 -5.20
N ASP A 111 32.52 -4.16 -4.11
CA ASP A 111 32.86 -5.54 -3.73
C ASP A 111 31.70 -6.31 -3.12
N LYS A 112 30.61 -5.64 -2.79
CA LYS A 112 29.43 -6.27 -2.19
C LYS A 112 28.52 -6.88 -3.26
N PRO A 113 27.84 -7.99 -2.95
CA PRO A 113 27.01 -8.72 -3.92
C PRO A 113 25.64 -8.04 -4.13
N TRP A 114 25.64 -6.79 -4.61
CA TRP A 114 24.43 -6.05 -4.92
C TRP A 114 23.62 -6.73 -6.03
N VAL A 115 22.31 -6.84 -5.81
CA VAL A 115 21.38 -7.49 -6.75
C VAL A 115 20.76 -6.44 -7.66
N TRP A 116 21.21 -6.35 -8.92
CA TRP A 116 20.79 -5.27 -9.84
C TRP A 116 19.30 -5.26 -10.16
N ALA A 117 18.62 -6.39 -10.13
CA ALA A 117 17.16 -6.43 -10.22
C ALA A 117 16.48 -5.68 -9.04
N ALA A 118 17.06 -5.80 -7.85
CA ALA A 118 16.61 -5.08 -6.67
C ALA A 118 17.03 -3.59 -6.70
N VAL A 119 18.28 -3.29 -7.14
CA VAL A 119 18.74 -1.90 -7.37
C VAL A 119 17.80 -1.18 -8.32
N SER A 120 17.44 -1.79 -9.45
CA SER A 120 16.57 -1.17 -10.46
C SER A 120 15.19 -0.79 -9.91
N ARG A 121 14.68 -1.52 -8.91
CA ARG A 121 13.38 -1.23 -8.24
C ARG A 121 13.51 -0.29 -7.04
N ASN A 122 14.74 -0.08 -6.54
CA ASN A 122 14.95 0.72 -5.33
C ASN A 122 14.43 2.16 -5.51
N PRO A 123 13.64 2.72 -4.59
CA PRO A 123 13.04 4.05 -4.72
C PRO A 123 14.06 5.20 -4.76
N ASN A 124 15.32 4.96 -4.40
CA ASN A 124 16.38 5.95 -4.52
C ASN A 124 16.99 6.02 -5.93
N ILE A 125 16.61 5.11 -6.84
CA ILE A 125 17.11 5.11 -8.22
C ILE A 125 16.21 5.97 -9.10
N THR A 126 16.79 6.96 -9.75
CA THR A 126 16.14 7.83 -10.73
C THR A 126 16.66 7.55 -12.14
N MET A 127 15.95 8.05 -13.16
CA MET A 127 16.41 7.88 -14.55
C MET A 127 17.75 8.61 -14.83
N ASP A 128 18.05 9.69 -14.13
CA ASP A 128 19.35 10.37 -14.24
C ASP A 128 20.48 9.48 -13.74
N ILE A 129 20.29 8.80 -12.60
CA ILE A 129 21.25 7.79 -12.11
C ILE A 129 21.46 6.66 -13.14
N VAL A 130 20.39 6.19 -13.79
CA VAL A 130 20.48 5.15 -14.83
C VAL A 130 21.29 5.64 -16.03
N LYS A 131 21.07 6.90 -16.48
CA LYS A 131 21.78 7.52 -17.59
C LYS A 131 23.26 7.78 -17.28
N ASP A 132 23.55 8.17 -16.03
CA ASP A 132 24.93 8.44 -15.58
C ASP A 132 25.73 7.15 -15.35
N ASN A 133 25.06 5.99 -15.30
CA ASN A 133 25.67 4.68 -15.08
C ASN A 133 25.23 3.67 -16.16
N PRO A 134 25.50 3.92 -17.45
CA PRO A 134 25.00 3.10 -18.55
C PRO A 134 25.66 1.72 -18.66
N ASP A 135 26.80 1.53 -18.00
CA ASP A 135 27.56 0.28 -17.94
C ASP A 135 26.98 -0.72 -16.91
N LYS A 136 26.05 -0.30 -16.08
CA LYS A 136 25.47 -1.15 -15.05
C LYS A 136 24.37 -2.05 -15.65
N PRO A 137 24.19 -3.27 -15.13
CA PRO A 137 23.23 -4.24 -15.64
C PRO A 137 21.80 -3.94 -15.16
N TRP A 138 21.26 -2.78 -15.56
CA TRP A 138 19.91 -2.36 -15.24
C TRP A 138 18.87 -3.35 -15.76
N VAL A 139 17.88 -3.66 -14.92
CA VAL A 139 16.79 -4.59 -15.24
C VAL A 139 15.53 -3.77 -15.54
N TRP A 140 15.20 -3.63 -16.84
CA TRP A 140 14.18 -2.70 -17.34
C TRP A 140 12.76 -3.05 -16.89
N ASP A 141 12.42 -4.33 -16.72
CA ASP A 141 11.14 -4.74 -16.16
C ASP A 141 11.00 -4.24 -14.71
N ARG A 142 12.10 -4.20 -13.94
CA ARG A 142 12.14 -3.69 -12.58
C ARG A 142 12.14 -2.16 -12.54
N LEU A 143 12.86 -1.52 -13.46
CA LEU A 143 12.76 -0.06 -13.65
C LEU A 143 11.33 0.34 -13.99
N SER A 144 10.60 -0.43 -14.79
CA SER A 144 9.20 -0.17 -15.13
C SER A 144 8.26 -0.15 -13.91
N SER A 145 8.63 -0.76 -12.79
CA SER A 145 7.88 -0.65 -11.51
C SER A 145 8.49 0.35 -10.54
N ASN A 146 9.56 1.05 -10.91
CA ASN A 146 10.19 2.03 -10.03
C ASN A 146 9.32 3.31 -9.93
N PRO A 147 9.00 3.81 -8.71
CA PRO A 147 8.09 4.94 -8.53
C PRO A 147 8.59 6.27 -9.16
N ASN A 148 9.89 6.37 -9.48
CA ASN A 148 10.48 7.54 -10.13
C ASN A 148 10.35 7.52 -11.65
N ILE A 149 9.88 6.41 -12.25
CA ILE A 149 9.65 6.35 -13.70
C ILE A 149 8.29 6.95 -14.03
N THR A 150 8.30 7.94 -14.90
CA THR A 150 7.10 8.63 -15.41
C THR A 150 6.89 8.35 -16.89
N MET A 151 5.69 8.62 -17.40
CA MET A 151 5.44 8.47 -18.85
C MET A 151 6.29 9.39 -19.73
N ASP A 152 6.69 10.55 -19.23
CA ASP A 152 7.60 11.43 -19.97
C ASP A 152 8.99 10.78 -20.12
N ILE A 153 9.49 10.14 -19.05
CA ILE A 153 10.72 9.34 -19.10
C ILE A 153 10.60 8.19 -20.10
N VAL A 154 9.47 7.48 -20.11
CA VAL A 154 9.21 6.37 -21.06
C VAL A 154 9.20 6.88 -22.50
N LYS A 155 8.55 8.02 -22.77
CA LYS A 155 8.51 8.66 -24.09
C LYS A 155 9.88 9.16 -24.58
N ASP A 156 10.68 9.69 -23.65
CA ASP A 156 12.04 10.18 -23.95
C ASP A 156 13.04 9.03 -24.16
N ASN A 157 12.67 7.79 -23.82
CA ASN A 157 13.49 6.60 -23.95
C ASN A 157 12.71 5.44 -24.62
N PRO A 158 12.22 5.62 -25.85
CA PRO A 158 11.30 4.67 -26.50
C PRO A 158 11.97 3.37 -26.96
N ASP A 159 13.30 3.36 -27.04
CA ASP A 159 14.12 2.23 -27.42
C ASP A 159 14.37 1.23 -26.26
N LYS A 160 13.96 1.59 -25.05
CA LYS A 160 14.16 0.73 -23.89
C LYS A 160 13.03 -0.31 -23.78
N PRO A 161 13.36 -1.52 -23.30
CA PRO A 161 12.38 -2.61 -23.18
C PRO A 161 11.50 -2.46 -21.94
N TRP A 162 10.64 -1.42 -21.96
CA TRP A 162 9.69 -1.16 -20.89
C TRP A 162 8.66 -2.27 -20.75
N ASP A 163 8.36 -2.65 -19.51
CA ASP A 163 7.27 -3.57 -19.16
C ASP A 163 5.95 -2.80 -19.00
N TRP A 164 5.07 -2.92 -19.98
CA TRP A 164 3.79 -2.19 -20.02
C TRP A 164 2.77 -2.70 -18.99
N TYR A 165 2.85 -3.97 -18.58
CA TYR A 165 2.07 -4.49 -17.46
C TYR A 165 2.36 -3.69 -16.18
N ARG A 166 3.66 -3.51 -15.85
CA ARG A 166 4.08 -2.75 -14.68
C ARG A 166 3.83 -1.24 -14.82
N LEU A 167 4.00 -0.70 -16.01
CA LEU A 167 3.69 0.71 -16.26
C LEU A 167 2.20 1.00 -16.08
N SER A 168 1.31 0.06 -16.41
CA SER A 168 -0.14 0.22 -16.24
C SER A 168 -0.57 0.35 -14.76
N GLU A 169 0.25 -0.10 -13.81
CA GLU A 169 0.03 0.02 -12.36
C GLU A 169 0.46 1.38 -11.78
N HIS A 170 1.23 2.19 -12.52
CA HIS A 170 1.78 3.43 -11.97
C HIS A 170 0.70 4.47 -11.69
N LEU A 171 0.72 5.05 -10.47
CA LEU A 171 -0.26 6.04 -10.00
C LEU A 171 -0.34 7.32 -10.87
N ASN A 172 0.69 7.62 -11.67
CA ASN A 172 0.72 8.74 -12.61
C ASN A 172 0.12 8.40 -13.99
N ILE A 173 -0.32 7.15 -14.22
CA ILE A 173 -1.10 6.81 -15.42
C ILE A 173 -2.49 7.41 -15.28
N THR A 174 -2.87 8.23 -16.26
CA THR A 174 -4.20 8.82 -16.40
C THR A 174 -4.84 8.36 -17.69
N TRP A 175 -6.15 8.45 -17.80
CA TRP A 175 -6.85 8.14 -19.06
C TRP A 175 -6.29 8.93 -20.25
N ARG A 176 -5.88 10.18 -20.03
CA ARG A 176 -5.23 10.98 -21.07
C ARG A 176 -3.95 10.32 -21.59
N VAL A 177 -3.11 9.81 -20.69
CA VAL A 177 -1.88 9.09 -21.07
C VAL A 177 -2.19 7.87 -21.92
N VAL A 178 -3.20 7.08 -21.55
CA VAL A 178 -3.62 5.90 -22.29
C VAL A 178 -4.15 6.28 -23.69
N LYS A 179 -5.02 7.30 -23.76
CA LYS A 179 -5.56 7.83 -25.03
C LYS A 179 -4.48 8.36 -25.97
N ASP A 180 -3.49 9.05 -25.43
CA ASP A 180 -2.41 9.65 -26.22
C ASP A 180 -1.38 8.58 -26.70
N ASN A 181 -1.50 7.33 -26.22
CA ASN A 181 -0.61 6.21 -26.55
C ASN A 181 -1.41 4.91 -26.82
N PRO A 182 -2.32 4.91 -27.82
CA PRO A 182 -3.28 3.81 -28.04
C PRO A 182 -2.63 2.54 -28.62
N ASP A 183 -1.43 2.66 -29.18
CA ASP A 183 -0.63 1.57 -29.78
C ASP A 183 0.21 0.81 -28.76
N LYS A 184 0.21 1.24 -27.50
CA LYS A 184 0.98 0.58 -26.45
C LYS A 184 0.20 -0.61 -25.88
N PRO A 185 0.91 -1.70 -25.50
CA PRO A 185 0.29 -2.91 -24.97
C PRO A 185 -0.08 -2.74 -23.49
N TRP A 186 -1.04 -1.83 -23.21
CA TRP A 186 -1.57 -1.60 -21.87
C TRP A 186 -2.19 -2.86 -21.29
N ASP A 187 -1.97 -3.09 -20.01
CA ASP A 187 -2.70 -4.10 -19.24
C ASP A 187 -4.07 -3.56 -18.81
N TRP A 188 -5.13 -4.08 -19.40
CA TRP A 188 -6.49 -3.57 -19.17
C TRP A 188 -7.06 -3.96 -17.82
N TYR A 189 -6.63 -5.08 -17.23
CA TYR A 189 -6.99 -5.41 -15.85
C TYR A 189 -6.46 -4.34 -14.88
N ARG A 190 -5.15 -4.01 -14.99
CA ARG A 190 -4.50 -2.98 -14.15
C ARG A 190 -5.06 -1.59 -14.39
N LEU A 191 -5.37 -1.25 -15.64
CA LEU A 191 -6.05 0.01 -15.95
C LEU A 191 -7.44 0.07 -15.35
N SER A 192 -8.22 -1.02 -15.41
CA SER A 192 -9.57 -1.09 -14.86
C SER A 192 -9.60 -0.93 -13.34
N GLU A 193 -8.64 -1.52 -12.63
CA GLU A 193 -8.44 -1.37 -11.18
C GLU A 193 -7.94 0.03 -10.80
N HIS A 194 -7.38 0.78 -11.75
CA HIS A 194 -6.61 1.98 -11.49
C HIS A 194 -7.47 3.16 -10.95
N PRO A 195 -7.06 3.89 -9.87
CA PRO A 195 -7.85 4.95 -9.25
C PRO A 195 -8.10 6.18 -10.14
N ASN A 196 -7.34 6.35 -11.23
CA ASN A 196 -7.57 7.43 -12.20
C ASN A 196 -8.58 7.04 -13.29
N ILE A 197 -9.12 5.83 -13.29
CA ILE A 197 -10.20 5.39 -14.18
C ILE A 197 -11.52 5.48 -13.42
N THR A 198 -12.45 6.24 -13.97
CA THR A 198 -13.80 6.42 -13.42
C THR A 198 -14.83 5.72 -14.30
N MET A 199 -16.04 5.50 -13.78
CA MET A 199 -17.11 4.87 -14.55
C MET A 199 -17.54 5.71 -15.77
N ASP A 200 -17.45 7.03 -15.71
CA ASP A 200 -17.70 7.92 -16.86
C ASP A 200 -16.71 7.63 -17.99
N ILE A 201 -15.41 7.44 -17.66
CA ILE A 201 -14.42 7.05 -18.67
C ILE A 201 -14.76 5.70 -19.30
N VAL A 202 -15.19 4.74 -18.51
CA VAL A 202 -15.59 3.40 -19.01
C VAL A 202 -16.79 3.50 -19.96
N PHE A 203 -17.83 4.26 -19.61
CA PHE A 203 -19.01 4.44 -20.44
C PHE A 203 -18.76 5.26 -21.70
N ASP A 204 -17.88 6.27 -21.61
CA ASP A 204 -17.50 7.09 -22.77
C ASP A 204 -16.59 6.32 -23.75
N ASN A 205 -16.05 5.17 -23.36
CA ASN A 205 -15.13 4.38 -24.16
C ASN A 205 -15.49 2.87 -24.11
N PRO A 206 -16.71 2.50 -24.55
CA PRO A 206 -17.22 1.13 -24.43
C PRO A 206 -16.54 0.13 -25.40
N ASP A 207 -15.76 0.63 -26.36
CA ASP A 207 -14.97 -0.15 -27.32
C ASP A 207 -13.66 -0.68 -26.70
N LYS A 208 -13.29 -0.23 -25.51
CA LYS A 208 -12.09 -0.67 -24.83
C LYS A 208 -12.34 -1.97 -24.06
N PRO A 209 -11.34 -2.85 -23.98
CA PRO A 209 -11.48 -4.14 -23.31
C PRO A 209 -11.39 -4.01 -21.80
N TRP A 210 -12.31 -3.23 -21.21
CA TRP A 210 -12.37 -3.06 -19.74
C TRP A 210 -12.57 -4.40 -19.05
N ASP A 211 -11.79 -4.62 -18.01
CA ASP A 211 -11.86 -5.80 -17.17
C ASP A 211 -12.79 -5.55 -15.98
N TRP A 212 -13.86 -6.33 -15.86
CA TRP A 212 -14.88 -6.11 -14.82
C TRP A 212 -14.45 -6.60 -13.44
N ASP A 213 -13.52 -7.56 -13.36
CA ASP A 213 -12.92 -7.99 -12.10
C ASP A 213 -12.05 -6.84 -11.56
N GLY A 214 -11.21 -6.22 -12.41
CA GLY A 214 -10.46 -5.02 -12.09
C GLY A 214 -11.35 -3.83 -11.73
N LEU A 215 -12.42 -3.57 -12.50
CA LEU A 215 -13.38 -2.51 -12.19
C LEU A 215 -14.06 -2.72 -10.84
N SER A 216 -14.38 -3.96 -10.47
CA SER A 216 -15.02 -4.26 -9.18
C SER A 216 -14.12 -3.91 -7.98
N GLN A 217 -12.80 -3.99 -8.16
CA GLN A 217 -11.80 -3.58 -7.16
C GLN A 217 -11.52 -2.08 -7.19
N ASN A 218 -11.87 -1.39 -8.28
CA ASN A 218 -11.55 0.02 -8.48
C ASN A 218 -12.15 0.91 -7.37
N PRO A 219 -11.35 1.77 -6.72
CA PRO A 219 -11.81 2.62 -5.61
C PRO A 219 -12.83 3.70 -6.03
N ASN A 220 -13.10 3.89 -7.32
CA ASN A 220 -14.17 4.77 -7.79
C ASN A 220 -15.53 4.07 -7.91
N ILE A 221 -15.57 2.74 -7.80
CA ILE A 221 -16.82 1.98 -7.89
C ILE A 221 -17.50 1.97 -6.52
N THR A 222 -18.76 2.37 -6.51
CA THR A 222 -19.63 2.41 -5.33
C THR A 222 -20.81 1.44 -5.51
N MET A 223 -21.47 1.07 -4.42
CA MET A 223 -22.65 0.22 -4.49
C MET A 223 -23.79 0.85 -5.31
N ASP A 224 -23.88 2.18 -5.38
CA ASP A 224 -24.88 2.88 -6.19
C ASP A 224 -24.62 2.70 -7.69
N ILE A 225 -23.32 2.72 -8.09
CA ILE A 225 -22.93 2.42 -9.48
C ILE A 225 -23.28 0.96 -9.83
N VAL A 226 -22.98 0.01 -8.93
CA VAL A 226 -23.30 -1.41 -9.12
C VAL A 226 -24.81 -1.62 -9.29
N LYS A 227 -25.63 -1.00 -8.42
CA LYS A 227 -27.10 -1.07 -8.48
C LYS A 227 -27.69 -0.42 -9.73
N SER A 228 -27.07 0.66 -10.20
CA SER A 228 -27.51 1.35 -11.43
C SER A 228 -27.12 0.61 -12.72
N ASN A 229 -26.26 -0.39 -12.62
CA ASN A 229 -25.73 -1.16 -13.74
C ASN A 229 -25.78 -2.68 -13.44
N PRO A 230 -26.98 -3.25 -13.18
CA PRO A 230 -27.11 -4.62 -12.71
C PRO A 230 -26.84 -5.68 -13.79
N ASP A 231 -26.80 -5.27 -15.05
CA ASP A 231 -26.51 -6.08 -16.24
C ASP A 231 -25.00 -6.28 -16.47
N LYS A 232 -24.15 -5.58 -15.74
CA LYS A 232 -22.70 -5.71 -15.85
C LYS A 232 -22.19 -6.90 -15.06
N PRO A 233 -21.13 -7.58 -15.54
CA PRO A 233 -20.58 -8.77 -14.90
C PRO A 233 -19.67 -8.38 -13.73
N TRP A 234 -20.25 -7.77 -12.67
CA TRP A 234 -19.52 -7.41 -11.48
C TRP A 234 -18.95 -8.64 -10.77
N ASP A 235 -17.67 -8.56 -10.42
CA ASP A 235 -17.01 -9.56 -9.56
C ASP A 235 -17.28 -9.25 -8.07
N TRP A 236 -17.94 -10.17 -7.38
CA TRP A 236 -18.34 -9.98 -5.98
C TRP A 236 -17.20 -10.21 -5.00
N ASP A 237 -16.16 -10.95 -5.38
CA ASP A 237 -14.94 -11.08 -4.59
C ASP A 237 -14.22 -9.73 -4.57
N GLY A 238 -14.00 -9.12 -5.75
CA GLY A 238 -13.45 -7.77 -5.89
C GLY A 238 -14.26 -6.70 -5.18
N LEU A 239 -15.61 -6.73 -5.32
CA LEU A 239 -16.49 -5.83 -4.59
C LEU A 239 -16.39 -6.01 -3.07
N SER A 240 -16.23 -7.23 -2.56
CA SER A 240 -16.08 -7.50 -1.13
C SER A 240 -14.82 -6.84 -0.55
N HIS A 241 -13.75 -6.76 -1.34
CA HIS A 241 -12.50 -6.08 -0.96
C HIS A 241 -12.56 -4.55 -1.18
N ASN A 242 -13.50 -4.07 -2.02
CA ASN A 242 -13.56 -2.67 -2.43
C ASN A 242 -13.72 -1.72 -1.22
N PRO A 243 -12.89 -0.65 -1.10
CA PRO A 243 -12.92 0.28 0.04
C PRO A 243 -14.21 1.10 0.16
N ASN A 244 -15.11 1.08 -0.84
CA ASN A 244 -16.42 1.72 -0.76
C ASN A 244 -17.51 0.81 -0.19
N ILE A 245 -17.20 -0.48 -0.04
CA ILE A 245 -18.14 -1.44 0.53
C ILE A 245 -17.93 -1.45 2.04
N THR A 246 -18.96 -1.07 2.78
CA THR A 246 -18.99 -1.05 4.25
C THR A 246 -19.84 -2.20 4.76
N MET A 247 -19.72 -2.53 6.06
CA MET A 247 -20.55 -3.56 6.67
C MET A 247 -22.03 -3.26 6.59
N ASP A 248 -22.43 -1.97 6.59
CA ASP A 248 -23.85 -1.57 6.44
C ASP A 248 -24.36 -1.88 5.02
N ILE A 249 -23.52 -1.70 3.99
CA ILE A 249 -23.84 -2.09 2.62
C ILE A 249 -24.01 -3.62 2.53
N VAL A 250 -23.11 -4.40 3.12
CA VAL A 250 -23.19 -5.87 3.15
C VAL A 250 -24.50 -6.31 3.83
N LYS A 251 -24.84 -5.74 5.00
CA LYS A 251 -26.08 -6.04 5.72
C LYS A 251 -27.35 -5.65 4.94
N SER A 252 -27.29 -4.55 4.20
CA SER A 252 -28.43 -4.06 3.40
C SER A 252 -28.61 -4.82 2.08
N ASN A 253 -27.68 -5.70 1.71
CA ASN A 253 -27.72 -6.48 0.49
C ASN A 253 -27.34 -7.96 0.79
N PRO A 254 -28.10 -8.67 1.65
CA PRO A 254 -27.73 -9.99 2.15
C PRO A 254 -27.89 -11.10 1.10
N ASP A 255 -28.57 -10.82 0.00
CA ASP A 255 -28.80 -11.72 -1.13
C ASP A 255 -27.59 -11.77 -2.10
N LYS A 256 -26.61 -10.91 -1.91
CA LYS A 256 -25.42 -10.86 -2.75
C LYS A 256 -24.37 -11.87 -2.30
N PRO A 257 -23.61 -12.47 -3.25
CA PRO A 257 -22.61 -13.48 -2.94
C PRO A 257 -21.31 -12.85 -2.42
N TRP A 258 -21.39 -12.21 -1.24
CA TRP A 258 -20.21 -11.62 -0.59
C TRP A 258 -19.17 -12.67 -0.21
N ASP A 259 -17.91 -12.42 -0.57
CA ASP A 259 -16.77 -13.20 -0.09
C ASP A 259 -16.32 -12.73 1.30
N TRP A 260 -16.41 -13.62 2.31
CA TRP A 260 -16.06 -13.26 3.70
C TRP A 260 -14.55 -13.22 3.95
N GLY A 261 -13.74 -13.89 3.14
CA GLY A 261 -12.29 -13.74 3.15
C GLY A 261 -11.90 -12.30 2.74
N GLU A 262 -12.43 -11.86 1.59
CA GLU A 262 -12.20 -10.51 1.08
C GLU A 262 -12.82 -9.42 1.97
N ILE A 263 -14.02 -9.66 2.53
CA ILE A 263 -14.58 -8.76 3.55
C ILE A 263 -13.66 -8.66 4.77
N SER A 264 -13.05 -9.77 5.22
CA SER A 264 -12.12 -9.75 6.36
C SER A 264 -10.85 -8.94 6.10
N LEU A 265 -10.44 -8.82 4.84
CA LEU A 265 -9.34 -7.92 4.40
C LEU A 265 -9.79 -6.48 4.20
N ASN A 266 -11.10 -6.24 4.03
CA ASN A 266 -11.62 -4.93 3.69
C ASN A 266 -11.21 -3.88 4.75
N PRO A 267 -10.64 -2.73 4.33
CA PRO A 267 -10.14 -1.70 5.24
C PRO A 267 -11.22 -1.03 6.11
N ASN A 268 -12.51 -1.20 5.79
CA ASN A 268 -13.61 -0.69 6.60
C ASN A 268 -14.00 -1.63 7.76
N ILE A 269 -13.40 -2.82 7.84
CA ILE A 269 -13.68 -3.74 8.94
C ILE A 269 -12.88 -3.30 10.16
N THR A 270 -13.61 -2.98 11.22
CA THR A 270 -13.06 -2.56 12.51
C THR A 270 -13.25 -3.65 13.56
N MET A 271 -12.49 -3.58 14.65
CA MET A 271 -12.67 -4.47 15.80
C MET A 271 -14.14 -4.51 16.28
N ASP A 272 -14.81 -3.36 16.34
CA ASP A 272 -16.19 -3.29 16.82
C ASP A 272 -17.17 -3.97 15.86
N ILE A 273 -16.90 -3.91 14.55
CA ILE A 273 -17.67 -4.66 13.56
C ILE A 273 -17.50 -6.16 13.76
N VAL A 274 -16.29 -6.66 13.96
CA VAL A 274 -16.04 -8.09 14.22
C VAL A 274 -16.74 -8.53 15.49
N LYS A 275 -16.61 -7.79 16.60
CA LYS A 275 -17.24 -8.08 17.90
C LYS A 275 -18.76 -8.06 17.82
N SER A 276 -19.34 -7.12 17.06
CA SER A 276 -20.81 -6.98 16.93
C SER A 276 -21.43 -7.99 15.96
N ASN A 277 -20.62 -8.77 15.26
CA ASN A 277 -21.07 -9.76 14.27
C ASN A 277 -20.30 -11.09 14.43
N PRO A 278 -20.30 -11.72 15.62
CA PRO A 278 -19.46 -12.91 15.91
C PRO A 278 -19.90 -14.16 15.16
N ASP A 279 -21.13 -14.18 14.66
CA ASP A 279 -21.76 -15.27 13.90
C ASP A 279 -21.42 -15.25 12.42
N LYS A 280 -20.72 -14.22 11.93
CA LYS A 280 -20.31 -14.13 10.53
C LYS A 280 -19.09 -15.02 10.23
N SER A 281 -19.00 -15.43 8.98
CA SER A 281 -17.94 -16.34 8.49
C SER A 281 -16.60 -15.62 8.31
N TRP A 282 -16.13 -14.91 9.37
CA TRP A 282 -14.86 -14.20 9.33
C TRP A 282 -13.70 -15.14 9.00
N ASP A 283 -12.85 -14.75 8.05
CA ASP A 283 -11.55 -15.37 7.84
C ASP A 283 -10.52 -14.75 8.79
N TRP A 284 -10.13 -15.52 9.81
CA TRP A 284 -9.21 -15.05 10.85
C TRP A 284 -7.77 -14.90 10.36
N GLY A 285 -7.38 -15.68 9.33
CA GLY A 285 -6.11 -15.48 8.65
C GLY A 285 -6.07 -14.13 7.94
N CYS A 286 -7.12 -13.79 7.22
CA CYS A 286 -7.29 -12.49 6.57
C CYS A 286 -7.38 -11.34 7.59
N LEU A 287 -8.14 -11.51 8.69
CA LEU A 287 -8.19 -10.54 9.78
C LEU A 287 -6.80 -10.30 10.42
N SER A 288 -5.90 -11.27 10.40
CA SER A 288 -4.53 -11.13 10.92
C SER A 288 -3.72 -10.05 10.17
N LYS A 289 -4.04 -9.78 8.90
CA LYS A 289 -3.46 -8.71 8.08
C LYS A 289 -4.07 -7.34 8.37
N ASN A 290 -5.32 -7.33 8.87
CA ASN A 290 -6.04 -6.09 9.08
C ASN A 290 -5.39 -5.29 10.22
N LYS A 291 -5.17 -4.01 9.99
CA LYS A 291 -4.50 -3.11 10.95
C LYS A 291 -5.42 -2.57 12.02
N PHE A 292 -6.71 -2.74 11.91
CA PHE A 292 -7.82 -2.28 12.77
C PHE A 292 -7.70 -0.86 13.36
N ASP A 293 -6.47 -0.39 13.65
CA ASP A 293 -6.15 0.90 14.28
C ASP A 293 -6.12 2.05 13.29
N ARG A 294 -5.99 1.73 12.03
CA ARG A 294 -6.17 2.71 10.97
C ARG A 294 -7.63 2.70 10.55
N TYR A 295 -8.42 3.41 11.28
CA TYR A 295 -9.54 4.08 10.61
C TYR A 295 -8.89 4.98 9.57
N ASN A 296 -8.70 4.39 8.45
CA ASN A 296 -7.74 4.67 7.42
C ASN A 296 -7.64 6.14 7.09
N SER A 297 -6.60 6.82 7.57
CA SER A 297 -6.11 8.04 6.93
C SER A 297 -5.99 7.85 5.42
N ASP A 298 -5.58 6.69 4.94
CA ASP A 298 -5.42 6.40 3.51
C ASP A 298 -6.76 6.21 2.78
N VAL A 299 -7.75 5.53 3.33
CA VAL A 299 -9.11 5.44 2.75
C VAL A 299 -9.86 6.76 2.91
N LYS A 300 -9.69 7.46 4.02
CA LYS A 300 -10.21 8.83 4.21
C LYS A 300 -9.56 9.78 3.22
N ILE A 301 -8.24 9.71 3.03
CA ILE A 301 -7.49 10.49 2.04
C ILE A 301 -7.94 10.13 0.62
N GLN A 302 -8.18 8.86 0.28
CA GLN A 302 -8.70 8.45 -1.03
C GLN A 302 -10.17 8.87 -1.25
N ARG A 303 -11.03 8.84 -0.22
CA ARG A 303 -12.39 9.41 -0.29
C ARG A 303 -12.34 10.93 -0.47
N PHE A 304 -11.50 11.61 0.31
CA PHE A 304 -11.25 13.04 0.17
C PHE A 304 -10.75 13.38 -1.24
N TYR A 305 -9.80 12.57 -1.78
CA TYR A 305 -9.30 12.71 -3.16
C TYR A 305 -10.44 12.65 -4.18
N ARG A 306 -11.39 11.76 -4.03
CA ARG A 306 -12.55 11.62 -4.93
C ARG A 306 -13.49 12.82 -4.86
N GLU A 307 -13.88 13.23 -3.65
CA GLU A 307 -14.80 14.34 -3.46
C GLU A 307 -14.20 15.69 -3.88
N TYR A 308 -12.88 15.84 -3.70
CA TYR A 308 -12.16 17.06 -4.06
C TYR A 308 -11.83 17.14 -5.56
N ASN A 309 -11.40 16.06 -6.20
CA ASN A 309 -11.16 16.02 -7.65
C ASN A 309 -12.44 16.25 -8.47
N PHE A 310 -13.59 15.86 -7.94
CA PHE A 310 -14.87 16.16 -8.57
C PHE A 310 -15.22 17.67 -8.52
N LYS A 311 -14.61 18.44 -7.64
CA LYS A 311 -14.96 19.84 -7.35
C LYS A 311 -13.92 20.89 -7.75
N THR A 312 -12.68 20.55 -8.07
CA THR A 312 -11.64 21.57 -8.30
C THR A 312 -10.70 21.30 -9.48
N LYS A 313 -10.49 22.34 -10.30
CA LYS A 313 -9.61 22.38 -11.48
C LYS A 313 -8.09 22.43 -11.17
N HIS A 314 -7.65 22.30 -9.92
CA HIS A 314 -6.25 22.56 -9.53
C HIS A 314 -5.54 21.35 -8.94
N GLN A 315 -5.05 20.44 -9.80
CA GLN A 315 -4.29 19.23 -9.41
C GLN A 315 -3.02 19.50 -8.58
N LYS A 316 -2.37 20.66 -8.75
CA LYS A 316 -1.10 20.99 -8.07
C LYS A 316 -1.31 21.36 -6.59
N GLU A 317 -2.33 22.15 -6.30
CA GLU A 317 -2.70 22.54 -4.94
C GLU A 317 -3.16 21.34 -4.11
N PHE A 318 -3.86 20.42 -4.75
CA PHE A 318 -4.35 19.21 -4.12
C PHE A 318 -3.21 18.25 -3.69
N ARG A 319 -2.15 18.11 -4.50
CA ARG A 319 -0.98 17.29 -4.14
C ARG A 319 -0.25 17.83 -2.91
N ASN A 320 -0.22 19.15 -2.75
CA ASN A 320 0.34 19.79 -1.57
C ASN A 320 -0.51 19.50 -0.31
N VAL A 321 -1.84 19.59 -0.42
CA VAL A 321 -2.77 19.25 0.67
C VAL A 321 -2.65 17.78 1.08
N LEU A 322 -2.48 16.85 0.12
CA LEU A 322 -2.26 15.43 0.42
C LEU A 322 -0.97 15.18 1.20
N ASN A 323 0.11 15.86 0.80
CA ASN A 323 1.38 15.74 1.51
C ASN A 323 1.27 16.31 2.94
N GLU A 324 0.56 17.41 3.12
CA GLU A 324 0.29 17.97 4.44
C GLU A 324 -0.56 17.04 5.31
N LEU A 325 -1.59 16.40 4.75
CA LEU A 325 -2.44 15.45 5.47
C LEU A 325 -1.68 14.17 5.86
N ARG A 326 -0.74 13.71 5.04
CA ARG A 326 0.16 12.59 5.38
C ARG A 326 1.10 12.93 6.55
N CYS A 327 1.52 14.19 6.63
CA CYS A 327 2.39 14.67 7.71
C CYS A 327 1.62 15.06 8.98
N LYS A 328 0.30 15.25 8.91
CA LYS A 328 -0.58 15.70 9.99
C LYS A 328 -1.88 14.88 10.01
N PRO A 329 -1.84 13.64 10.52
CA PRO A 329 -3.01 12.74 10.55
C PRO A 329 -4.26 13.35 11.21
N GLU A 330 -4.07 14.23 12.19
CA GLU A 330 -5.12 14.95 12.92
C GLU A 330 -6.01 15.82 12.01
N LEU A 331 -5.46 16.34 10.90
CA LEU A 331 -6.25 17.12 9.93
C LEU A 331 -7.19 16.23 9.11
N GLY A 332 -6.80 14.98 8.88
CA GLY A 332 -7.66 13.98 8.24
C GLY A 332 -8.90 13.67 9.08
N ASP A 333 -8.75 13.65 10.41
CA ASP A 333 -9.87 13.39 11.34
C ASP A 333 -10.84 14.55 11.41
N LEU A 334 -10.38 15.81 11.38
CA LEU A 334 -11.22 17.01 11.35
C LEU A 334 -12.12 17.07 10.12
N TYR A 335 -11.64 16.68 8.95
CA TYR A 335 -12.46 16.63 7.72
C TYR A 335 -13.71 15.75 7.86
N PHE A 336 -13.60 14.66 8.63
CA PHE A 336 -14.70 13.71 8.83
C PHE A 336 -15.61 14.04 10.00
N GLN A 337 -15.18 14.92 10.91
CA GLN A 337 -16.03 15.47 11.96
C GLN A 337 -16.92 16.62 11.46
N GLY A 338 -16.43 17.40 10.47
CA GLY A 338 -17.21 18.46 9.83
C GLY A 338 -16.45 19.06 8.65
N LYS A 339 -17.07 19.02 7.47
CA LYS A 339 -16.46 19.50 6.22
C LYS A 339 -16.03 20.96 6.28
N GLU A 340 -16.85 21.81 6.95
CA GLU A 340 -16.57 23.23 7.11
C GLU A 340 -15.36 23.48 8.04
N GLU A 341 -15.22 22.70 9.11
CA GLU A 341 -14.11 22.77 10.05
C GLU A 341 -12.79 22.31 9.40
N PHE A 342 -12.87 21.29 8.55
CA PHE A 342 -11.70 20.83 7.79
C PHE A 342 -11.24 21.87 6.75
N GLU A 343 -12.17 22.47 6.00
CA GLU A 343 -11.87 23.53 5.03
C GLU A 343 -11.23 24.76 5.74
N ALA A 344 -11.71 25.11 6.94
CA ALA A 344 -11.13 26.16 7.77
C ALA A 344 -9.70 25.82 8.24
N ALA A 345 -9.48 24.57 8.71
CA ALA A 345 -8.16 24.11 9.16
C ALA A 345 -7.13 24.06 8.04
N VAL A 346 -7.53 23.67 6.82
CA VAL A 346 -6.68 23.69 5.63
C VAL A 346 -6.30 25.13 5.21
N LEU A 347 -7.27 26.06 5.31
CA LEU A 347 -7.01 27.49 5.05
C LEU A 347 -6.04 28.08 6.09
N GLU A 348 -6.22 27.75 7.36
CA GLU A 348 -5.35 28.22 8.45
C GLU A 348 -3.93 27.65 8.36
N ALA A 349 -3.77 26.40 7.92
CA ALA A 349 -2.47 25.80 7.64
C ALA A 349 -1.74 26.47 6.47
N ARG A 350 -2.48 27.00 5.48
CA ARG A 350 -1.91 27.79 4.36
C ARG A 350 -1.38 29.15 4.81
N VAL A 351 -2.15 29.87 5.62
CA VAL A 351 -1.76 31.21 6.11
C VAL A 351 -0.51 31.18 7.01
N LYS A 352 -0.20 30.05 7.62
CA LYS A 352 1.00 29.87 8.47
C LYS A 352 2.26 29.48 7.70
N ASN A 353 2.14 29.15 6.41
CA ASN A 353 3.27 28.71 5.55
C ASN A 353 3.61 29.74 4.45
N ASP A 354 2.87 30.86 4.33
CA ASP A 354 3.19 32.06 3.59
C ASP A 354 3.82 33.13 4.54
#